data_12a14faf92e68c57d8d7b7674d8c562e
#
_entry.id   12a14faf92e68c57d8d7b7674d8c562e
#
_cell.length_a   1.000
_cell.length_b   1.000
_cell.length_c   1.000
_cell.angle_alpha   90.00
_cell.angle_beta   90.00
_cell.angle_gamma   90.00
#
_symmetry.space_group_name_H-M   'P 1'
#
loop_
_entity.id
_entity.type
_entity.pdbx_description
1 polymer ?
#
loop_
_entity_poly.entity_id
_entity_poly.type
_entity_poly.pdbx_seq_one_letter_code
_entity_poly.pdbx_strand_id
1 'polypeptide(L)'
;MDVEAIGRVVEQANDAGTELIRFLYVDHGGVVRGKATSRSTLERRMASGIGLTVAMQAMNMLDELQPVDGMGPVGEVRIVPDPDSYVNLPFSPGAAAMMSDLIDLDGQPWAACPRSFLRSAMAEAARDGLVLQAAYEPEFLLARRETGPDGDRLVPVDESLCFSTTGFALAHDFAIDFVRAIAAQGMAVELYHPELGHGQQEMSIRHGPALAAADRQVWYRETARGVAWRHGLWASLAPKPLPDQAGNGAHCHFSAWTATSDSDPGGRGDPPRPETHNAFYDAGDRYGLSPLAYHFIGGVL
;
A
#
# COMPACT_ATOMS: atom_id res chain seq x y z
N MET A 1 -19.37 11.13 5.61
CA MET A 1 -18.60 11.43 4.38
C MET A 1 -19.22 12.63 3.70
N ASP A 2 -18.40 13.52 3.18
CA ASP A 2 -18.83 14.73 2.48
C ASP A 2 -19.51 14.39 1.13
N VAL A 3 -20.65 15.02 0.83
CA VAL A 3 -21.43 14.81 -0.40
C VAL A 3 -20.64 15.23 -1.64
N GLU A 4 -19.83 16.28 -1.52
CA GLU A 4 -18.99 16.77 -2.61
C GLU A 4 -17.89 15.74 -2.97
N ALA A 5 -17.26 15.13 -1.95
CA ALA A 5 -16.26 14.08 -2.16
C ALA A 5 -16.84 12.83 -2.84
N ILE A 6 -18.06 12.44 -2.46
CA ILE A 6 -18.78 11.36 -3.14
C ILE A 6 -19.04 11.72 -4.61
N GLY A 7 -19.53 12.94 -4.87
CA GLY A 7 -19.80 13.42 -6.23
C GLY A 7 -18.57 13.36 -7.13
N ARG A 8 -17.42 13.82 -6.64
CA ARG A 8 -16.13 13.74 -7.37
C ARG A 8 -15.76 12.30 -7.77
N VAL A 9 -15.90 11.35 -6.85
CA VAL A 9 -15.57 9.93 -7.14
C VAL A 9 -16.54 9.33 -8.16
N VAL A 10 -17.83 9.64 -8.05
CA VAL A 10 -18.85 9.18 -9.02
C VAL A 10 -18.55 9.74 -10.43
N GLU A 11 -18.17 11.00 -10.54
CA GLU A 11 -17.75 11.61 -11.80
C GLU A 11 -16.50 10.94 -12.36
N GLN A 12 -15.44 10.77 -11.56
CA GLN A 12 -14.22 10.06 -11.97
C GLN A 12 -14.52 8.63 -12.47
N ALA A 13 -15.41 7.91 -11.77
CA ALA A 13 -15.79 6.56 -12.17
C ALA A 13 -16.58 6.55 -13.50
N ASN A 14 -17.41 7.56 -13.75
CA ASN A 14 -18.14 7.70 -15.01
C ASN A 14 -17.20 8.02 -16.17
N ASP A 15 -16.30 8.98 -15.99
CA ASP A 15 -15.35 9.41 -17.02
C ASP A 15 -14.38 8.30 -17.41
N ALA A 16 -13.96 7.49 -16.44
CA ALA A 16 -13.10 6.33 -16.67
C ALA A 16 -13.84 5.09 -17.21
N GLY A 17 -15.16 5.13 -17.33
CA GLY A 17 -15.96 3.96 -17.70
C GLY A 17 -15.89 2.81 -16.69
N THR A 18 -15.64 3.12 -15.42
CA THR A 18 -15.51 2.11 -14.36
C THR A 18 -16.86 1.44 -14.09
N GLU A 19 -16.89 0.12 -14.03
CA GLU A 19 -18.09 -0.66 -13.76
C GLU A 19 -18.13 -1.23 -12.34
N LEU A 20 -16.94 -1.60 -11.80
CA LEU A 20 -16.80 -2.24 -10.48
C LEU A 20 -15.78 -1.48 -9.64
N ILE A 21 -16.17 -1.07 -8.43
CA ILE A 21 -15.31 -0.35 -7.51
C ILE A 21 -15.10 -1.18 -6.25
N ARG A 22 -13.82 -1.46 -5.93
CA ARG A 22 -13.39 -2.25 -4.77
C ARG A 22 -13.14 -1.33 -3.58
N PHE A 23 -13.74 -1.62 -2.44
CA PHE A 23 -13.45 -1.00 -1.14
C PHE A 23 -12.50 -1.92 -0.40
N LEU A 24 -11.22 -1.54 -0.31
CA LEU A 24 -10.15 -2.38 0.21
C LEU A 24 -9.75 -1.96 1.62
N TYR A 25 -9.40 -2.95 2.42
CA TYR A 25 -8.78 -2.77 3.73
C TYR A 25 -7.66 -3.81 3.89
N VAL A 26 -6.78 -3.62 4.86
CA VAL A 26 -5.73 -4.58 5.21
C VAL A 26 -6.07 -5.19 6.57
N ASP A 27 -6.03 -6.51 6.68
CA ASP A 27 -6.22 -7.18 7.97
C ASP A 27 -4.91 -7.22 8.79
N HIS A 28 -4.98 -7.68 10.05
CA HIS A 28 -3.82 -7.78 10.91
C HIS A 28 -2.79 -8.82 10.46
N GLY A 29 -3.17 -9.73 9.57
CA GLY A 29 -2.25 -10.66 8.89
C GLY A 29 -1.53 -10.05 7.68
N GLY A 30 -1.81 -8.78 7.35
CA GLY A 30 -1.24 -8.09 6.19
C GLY A 30 -1.89 -8.47 4.86
N VAL A 31 -3.01 -9.19 4.87
CA VAL A 31 -3.74 -9.57 3.66
C VAL A 31 -4.63 -8.40 3.22
N VAL A 32 -4.53 -8.03 1.95
CA VAL A 32 -5.42 -7.04 1.34
C VAL A 32 -6.76 -7.70 1.05
N ARG A 33 -7.79 -7.24 1.73
CA ARG A 33 -9.16 -7.75 1.60
C ARG A 33 -10.11 -6.65 1.16
N GLY A 34 -11.30 -7.01 0.70
CA GLY A 34 -12.28 -6.01 0.31
C GLY A 34 -13.60 -6.58 -0.16
N LYS A 35 -14.52 -5.67 -0.40
CA LYS A 35 -15.78 -5.93 -1.08
C LYS A 35 -15.94 -4.93 -2.21
N ALA A 36 -16.73 -5.27 -3.22
CA ALA A 36 -16.92 -4.39 -4.35
C ALA A 36 -18.39 -3.98 -4.50
N THR A 37 -18.59 -2.84 -5.14
CA THR A 37 -19.90 -2.33 -5.54
C THR A 37 -19.91 -2.00 -7.03
N SER A 38 -21.06 -2.10 -7.68
CA SER A 38 -21.22 -1.60 -9.04
C SER A 38 -21.29 -0.07 -9.04
N ARG A 39 -20.93 0.54 -10.17
CA ARG A 39 -21.07 1.98 -10.37
C ARG A 39 -22.47 2.51 -10.04
N SER A 40 -23.50 1.78 -10.41
CA SER A 40 -24.90 2.19 -10.16
C SER A 40 -25.29 2.29 -8.69
N THR A 41 -24.52 1.68 -7.78
CA THR A 41 -24.76 1.72 -6.33
C THR A 41 -23.63 2.41 -5.56
N LEU A 42 -22.65 2.96 -6.27
CA LEU A 42 -21.43 3.55 -5.69
C LEU A 42 -21.75 4.65 -4.67
N GLU A 43 -22.50 5.67 -5.07
CA GLU A 43 -22.89 6.79 -4.21
C GLU A 43 -23.48 6.32 -2.88
N ARG A 44 -24.49 5.45 -2.95
CA ARG A 44 -25.13 4.89 -1.75
C ARG A 44 -24.14 4.11 -0.88
N ARG A 45 -23.24 3.33 -1.50
CA ARG A 45 -22.27 2.51 -0.76
C ARG A 45 -21.13 3.33 -0.16
N MET A 46 -20.75 4.43 -0.78
CA MET A 46 -19.84 5.37 -0.17
C MET A 46 -20.45 6.03 1.07
N ALA A 47 -21.71 6.45 0.99
CA ALA A 47 -22.41 7.07 2.11
C ALA A 47 -22.66 6.11 3.28
N SER A 48 -23.05 4.84 3.01
CA SER A 48 -23.44 3.87 4.04
C SER A 48 -22.33 2.92 4.47
N GLY A 49 -21.22 2.84 3.73
CA GLY A 49 -20.25 1.76 3.85
C GLY A 49 -20.81 0.40 3.42
N ILE A 50 -19.97 -0.62 3.52
CA ILE A 50 -20.32 -2.03 3.30
C ILE A 50 -20.06 -2.81 4.59
N GLY A 51 -21.04 -3.61 5.06
CA GLY A 51 -20.93 -4.38 6.29
C GLY A 51 -19.81 -5.42 6.24
N LEU A 52 -19.09 -5.55 7.37
CA LEU A 52 -18.01 -6.52 7.58
C LEU A 52 -18.13 -7.09 9.00
N THR A 53 -18.05 -8.41 9.15
CA THR A 53 -17.94 -8.99 10.50
C THR A 53 -16.59 -8.67 11.13
N VAL A 54 -16.59 -8.36 12.42
CA VAL A 54 -15.36 -8.04 13.18
C VAL A 54 -14.34 -9.18 13.15
N ALA A 55 -14.79 -10.42 13.00
CA ALA A 55 -13.95 -11.62 12.88
C ALA A 55 -12.92 -11.53 11.75
N MET A 56 -13.20 -10.77 10.70
CA MET A 56 -12.30 -10.66 9.54
C MET A 56 -10.95 -10.03 9.89
N GLN A 57 -10.85 -9.26 10.98
CA GLN A 57 -9.56 -8.75 11.46
C GLN A 57 -8.77 -9.75 12.32
N ALA A 58 -9.42 -10.82 12.76
CA ALA A 58 -8.77 -11.92 13.50
C ALA A 58 -8.47 -13.14 12.61
N MET A 59 -8.65 -13.05 11.29
CA MET A 59 -8.26 -14.10 10.36
C MET A 59 -6.75 -14.10 10.15
N ASN A 60 -6.13 -15.28 10.17
CA ASN A 60 -4.75 -15.43 9.73
C ASN A 60 -4.66 -15.49 8.17
N MET A 61 -3.45 -15.63 7.65
CA MET A 61 -3.21 -15.71 6.20
C MET A 61 -3.76 -16.97 5.52
N LEU A 62 -4.22 -17.95 6.30
CA LEU A 62 -4.84 -19.20 5.83
C LEU A 62 -6.37 -19.18 5.98
N ASP A 63 -6.97 -18.02 6.26
CA ASP A 63 -8.39 -17.81 6.54
C ASP A 63 -8.91 -18.60 7.78
N GLU A 64 -8.05 -18.82 8.76
CA GLU A 64 -8.43 -19.44 10.03
C GLU A 64 -8.67 -18.34 11.06
N LEU A 65 -9.86 -18.38 11.71
CA LEU A 65 -10.21 -17.44 12.76
C LEU A 65 -9.37 -17.70 14.02
N GLN A 66 -8.64 -16.67 14.45
CA GLN A 66 -7.84 -16.71 15.66
C GLN A 66 -8.68 -16.29 16.89
N PRO A 67 -8.39 -16.83 18.07
CA PRO A 67 -9.13 -16.51 19.30
C PRO A 67 -8.70 -15.13 19.84
N VAL A 68 -9.23 -14.07 19.26
CA VAL A 68 -9.00 -12.68 19.70
C VAL A 68 -10.26 -12.17 20.37
N ASP A 69 -10.15 -11.66 21.60
CA ASP A 69 -11.28 -11.13 22.35
C ASP A 69 -11.96 -9.99 21.59
N GLY A 70 -13.28 -10.04 21.51
CA GLY A 70 -14.09 -9.05 20.79
C GLY A 70 -14.10 -9.20 19.26
N MET A 71 -13.36 -10.16 18.69
CA MET A 71 -13.29 -10.40 17.25
C MET A 71 -13.88 -11.78 16.84
N GLY A 72 -14.96 -12.19 17.51
CA GLY A 72 -15.69 -13.42 17.16
C GLY A 72 -16.59 -13.27 15.94
N PRO A 73 -17.35 -14.32 15.60
CA PRO A 73 -18.21 -14.33 14.41
C PRO A 73 -19.43 -13.40 14.51
N VAL A 74 -19.69 -12.83 15.67
CA VAL A 74 -20.79 -11.91 15.95
C VAL A 74 -20.24 -10.51 16.16
N GLY A 75 -20.85 -9.53 15.48
CA GLY A 75 -20.46 -8.13 15.49
C GLY A 75 -20.16 -7.63 14.08
N GLU A 76 -20.42 -6.36 13.85
CA GLU A 76 -20.31 -5.73 12.53
C GLU A 76 -19.57 -4.40 12.63
N VAL A 77 -18.74 -4.13 11.64
CA VAL A 77 -18.18 -2.83 11.32
C VAL A 77 -18.49 -2.49 9.86
N ARG A 78 -18.24 -1.25 9.46
CA ARG A 78 -18.44 -0.78 8.09
C ARG A 78 -17.10 -0.56 7.41
N ILE A 79 -16.95 -1.09 6.21
CA ILE A 79 -15.89 -0.72 5.27
C ILE A 79 -16.33 0.59 4.64
N VAL A 80 -15.73 1.72 5.03
CA VAL A 80 -16.04 3.06 4.54
C VAL A 80 -14.86 3.55 3.71
N PRO A 81 -15.04 3.73 2.39
CA PRO A 81 -13.94 4.09 1.52
C PRO A 81 -13.49 5.53 1.76
N ASP A 82 -12.19 5.77 1.57
CA ASP A 82 -11.61 7.10 1.54
C ASP A 82 -11.66 7.62 0.09
N PRO A 83 -12.46 8.65 -0.22
CA PRO A 83 -12.61 9.20 -1.56
C PRO A 83 -11.28 9.61 -2.22
N ASP A 84 -10.35 10.15 -1.40
CA ASP A 84 -9.07 10.64 -1.89
C ASP A 84 -8.11 9.48 -2.25
N SER A 85 -8.48 8.23 -1.93
CA SER A 85 -7.73 7.03 -2.30
C SER A 85 -8.17 6.40 -3.62
N TYR A 86 -9.14 6.99 -4.33
CA TYR A 86 -9.63 6.44 -5.57
C TYR A 86 -8.51 6.28 -6.61
N VAL A 87 -8.37 5.07 -7.16
CA VAL A 87 -7.46 4.77 -8.26
C VAL A 87 -8.14 3.84 -9.27
N ASN A 88 -7.96 4.11 -10.55
CA ASN A 88 -8.26 3.11 -11.59
C ASN A 88 -7.22 2.00 -11.53
N LEU A 89 -7.61 0.76 -11.84
CA LEU A 89 -6.74 -0.40 -11.83
C LEU A 89 -6.29 -0.77 -13.25
N PRO A 90 -5.11 -0.31 -13.72
CA PRO A 90 -4.68 -0.50 -15.11
C PRO A 90 -4.57 -1.97 -15.50
N PHE A 91 -4.30 -2.85 -14.54
CA PHE A 91 -4.24 -4.30 -14.70
C PHE A 91 -5.62 -4.99 -14.68
N SER A 92 -6.69 -4.26 -14.35
CA SER A 92 -8.09 -4.76 -14.30
C SER A 92 -9.03 -3.75 -14.98
N PRO A 93 -9.05 -3.66 -16.33
CA PRO A 93 -9.86 -2.69 -17.06
C PRO A 93 -11.33 -2.71 -16.63
N GLY A 94 -11.94 -1.53 -16.50
CA GLY A 94 -13.30 -1.37 -15.98
C GLY A 94 -13.43 -1.48 -14.47
N ALA A 95 -12.31 -1.62 -13.73
CA ALA A 95 -12.32 -1.63 -12.28
C ALA A 95 -11.49 -0.47 -11.69
N ALA A 96 -11.98 0.02 -10.53
CA ALA A 96 -11.27 0.95 -9.67
C ALA A 96 -11.25 0.43 -8.23
N ALA A 97 -10.46 1.07 -7.38
CA ALA A 97 -10.45 0.75 -5.96
C ALA A 97 -10.22 2.00 -5.10
N MET A 98 -10.64 1.90 -3.85
CA MET A 98 -10.36 2.85 -2.78
C MET A 98 -9.91 2.11 -1.54
N MET A 99 -8.93 2.66 -0.80
CA MET A 99 -8.65 2.22 0.55
C MET A 99 -9.77 2.64 1.48
N SER A 100 -10.00 1.87 2.52
CA SER A 100 -11.13 2.09 3.42
C SER A 100 -10.67 2.10 4.87
N ASP A 101 -11.36 2.90 5.68
CA ASP A 101 -11.32 2.80 7.12
C ASP A 101 -12.42 1.86 7.60
N LEU A 102 -12.18 1.16 8.72
CA LEU A 102 -13.19 0.36 9.39
C LEU A 102 -13.85 1.20 10.48
N ILE A 103 -15.16 1.38 10.38
CA ILE A 103 -15.96 2.25 11.24
C ILE A 103 -16.97 1.38 11.99
N ASP A 104 -17.18 1.65 13.26
CA ASP A 104 -18.20 0.97 14.05
C ASP A 104 -19.65 1.42 13.67
N LEU A 105 -20.65 0.81 14.28
CA LEU A 105 -22.04 1.13 13.96
C LEU A 105 -22.50 2.49 14.52
N ASP A 106 -21.72 3.07 15.45
CA ASP A 106 -21.95 4.41 16.00
C ASP A 106 -21.27 5.50 15.16
N GLY A 107 -20.61 5.10 14.06
CA GLY A 107 -19.93 6.01 13.14
C GLY A 107 -18.53 6.47 13.61
N GLN A 108 -17.95 5.77 14.60
CA GLN A 108 -16.61 6.07 15.09
C GLN A 108 -15.56 5.17 14.45
N PRO A 109 -14.30 5.64 14.31
CA PRO A 109 -13.20 4.78 13.89
C PRO A 109 -13.10 3.55 14.80
N TRP A 110 -13.16 2.36 14.22
CA TRP A 110 -13.02 1.13 15.00
C TRP A 110 -11.57 0.98 15.51
N ALA A 111 -11.42 0.71 16.81
CA ALA A 111 -10.11 0.68 17.48
C ALA A 111 -9.12 -0.34 16.85
N ALA A 112 -9.63 -1.39 16.19
CA ALA A 112 -8.81 -2.39 15.52
C ALA A 112 -8.58 -2.09 14.01
N CYS A 113 -8.88 -0.88 13.54
CA CYS A 113 -8.60 -0.47 12.17
C CYS A 113 -7.14 0.02 12.04
N PRO A 114 -6.25 -0.70 11.32
CA PRO A 114 -4.84 -0.29 11.19
C PRO A 114 -4.69 1.08 10.53
N ARG A 115 -5.54 1.41 9.55
CA ARG A 115 -5.47 2.68 8.84
C ARG A 115 -5.92 3.86 9.72
N SER A 116 -6.95 3.67 10.53
CA SER A 116 -7.39 4.67 11.53
C SER A 116 -6.34 4.86 12.63
N PHE A 117 -5.64 3.79 13.03
CA PHE A 117 -4.52 3.88 13.96
C PHE A 117 -3.39 4.77 13.41
N LEU A 118 -3.00 4.58 12.15
CA LEU A 118 -2.00 5.42 11.50
C LEU A 118 -2.44 6.90 11.44
N ARG A 119 -3.72 7.16 11.09
CA ARG A 119 -4.26 8.53 11.12
C ARG A 119 -4.13 9.17 12.52
N SER A 120 -4.42 8.41 13.56
CA SER A 120 -4.30 8.91 14.95
C SER A 120 -2.85 9.23 15.31
N ALA A 121 -1.90 8.36 14.94
CA ALA A 121 -0.48 8.60 15.17
C ALA A 121 0.03 9.84 14.42
N MET A 122 -0.39 10.02 13.16
CA MET A 122 -0.07 11.23 12.39
C MET A 122 -0.69 12.50 13.02
N ALA A 123 -1.94 12.42 13.49
CA ALA A 123 -2.59 13.54 14.16
C ALA A 123 -1.90 13.89 15.49
N GLU A 124 -1.35 12.92 16.19
CA GLU A 124 -0.55 13.14 17.39
C GLU A 124 0.77 13.84 17.07
N ALA A 125 1.52 13.35 16.07
CA ALA A 125 2.73 14.01 15.59
C ALA A 125 2.46 15.47 15.13
N ALA A 126 1.31 15.72 14.50
CA ALA A 126 0.92 17.05 14.07
C ALA A 126 0.68 18.03 15.22
N ARG A 127 0.27 17.56 16.41
CA ARG A 127 0.16 18.42 17.62
C ARG A 127 1.53 18.93 18.07
N ASP A 128 2.58 18.16 17.78
CA ASP A 128 3.97 18.57 18.04
C ASP A 128 4.60 19.33 16.86
N GLY A 129 3.78 19.74 15.88
CA GLY A 129 4.20 20.48 14.70
C GLY A 129 4.97 19.64 13.68
N LEU A 130 4.76 18.33 13.65
CA LEU A 130 5.47 17.40 12.76
C LEU A 130 4.55 16.81 11.68
N VAL A 131 5.08 16.73 10.45
CA VAL A 131 4.50 16.00 9.33
C VAL A 131 5.37 14.78 9.04
N LEU A 132 4.82 13.57 9.19
CA LEU A 132 5.52 12.33 8.92
C LEU A 132 5.47 11.98 7.44
N GLN A 133 6.62 11.69 6.86
CA GLN A 133 6.79 11.20 5.50
C GLN A 133 7.36 9.78 5.53
N ALA A 134 6.96 8.96 4.58
CA ALA A 134 7.48 7.61 4.44
C ALA A 134 7.66 7.22 2.97
N ALA A 135 8.55 6.26 2.74
CA ALA A 135 8.71 5.56 1.47
C ALA A 135 8.96 4.08 1.75
N TYR A 136 8.69 3.26 0.75
CA TYR A 136 8.96 1.82 0.79
C TYR A 136 9.80 1.41 -0.40
N GLU A 137 10.72 0.48 -0.17
CA GLU A 137 11.51 -0.23 -1.16
C GLU A 137 11.10 -1.72 -1.13
N PRO A 138 9.98 -2.07 -1.75
CA PRO A 138 9.48 -3.43 -1.72
C PRO A 138 10.14 -4.28 -2.81
N GLU A 139 10.68 -5.41 -2.40
CA GLU A 139 11.20 -6.44 -3.28
C GLU A 139 10.17 -7.55 -3.51
N PHE A 140 10.24 -8.19 -4.66
CA PHE A 140 9.40 -9.34 -4.99
C PHE A 140 10.07 -10.28 -5.97
N LEU A 141 9.75 -11.57 -5.86
CA LEU A 141 10.11 -12.55 -6.84
C LEU A 141 9.15 -12.48 -8.03
N LEU A 142 9.69 -12.33 -9.25
CA LEU A 142 8.96 -12.50 -10.51
C LEU A 142 9.27 -13.89 -11.08
N ALA A 143 8.24 -14.71 -11.28
CA ALA A 143 8.41 -16.11 -11.65
C ALA A 143 7.30 -16.62 -12.58
N ARG A 144 7.57 -17.68 -13.32
CA ARG A 144 6.55 -18.52 -13.94
C ARG A 144 6.08 -19.56 -12.93
N ARG A 145 4.80 -19.91 -12.96
CA ARG A 145 4.27 -21.06 -12.24
C ARG A 145 4.26 -22.24 -13.20
N GLU A 146 4.95 -23.30 -12.85
CA GLU A 146 4.97 -24.54 -13.59
C GLU A 146 4.30 -25.63 -12.76
N THR A 147 3.35 -26.37 -13.36
CA THR A 147 2.69 -27.51 -12.73
C THR A 147 3.42 -28.78 -13.12
N GLY A 148 3.92 -29.52 -12.15
CA GLY A 148 4.63 -30.79 -12.33
C GLY A 148 3.98 -31.93 -11.55
N PRO A 149 4.55 -33.16 -11.66
CA PRO A 149 4.05 -34.34 -10.94
C PRO A 149 4.05 -34.19 -9.42
N ASP A 150 4.98 -33.40 -8.89
CA ASP A 150 5.16 -33.14 -7.47
C ASP A 150 4.42 -31.83 -6.98
N GLY A 151 3.55 -31.28 -7.81
CA GLY A 151 2.82 -30.06 -7.56
C GLY A 151 3.36 -28.85 -8.33
N ASP A 152 2.90 -27.67 -7.93
CA ASP A 152 3.32 -26.42 -8.55
C ASP A 152 4.64 -25.91 -7.98
N ARG A 153 5.49 -25.38 -8.87
CA ARG A 153 6.71 -24.68 -8.49
C ARG A 153 6.79 -23.28 -9.12
N LEU A 154 7.48 -22.39 -8.46
CA LEU A 154 7.84 -21.09 -9.01
C LEU A 154 9.22 -21.21 -9.68
N VAL A 155 9.28 -20.85 -10.96
CA VAL A 155 10.54 -20.81 -11.74
C VAL A 155 10.85 -19.33 -12.00
N PRO A 156 11.95 -18.80 -11.45
CA PRO A 156 12.35 -17.41 -11.66
C PRO A 156 12.40 -17.05 -13.15
N VAL A 157 12.06 -15.81 -13.48
CA VAL A 157 12.17 -15.31 -14.88
C VAL A 157 13.62 -15.05 -15.28
N ASP A 158 14.52 -14.95 -14.30
CA ASP A 158 15.91 -14.53 -14.46
C ASP A 158 16.79 -15.24 -13.42
N GLU A 159 17.96 -15.69 -13.84
CA GLU A 159 19.01 -16.27 -12.99
C GLU A 159 20.35 -15.56 -13.19
N SER A 160 20.31 -14.31 -13.71
CA SER A 160 21.51 -13.51 -13.93
C SER A 160 22.04 -12.91 -12.62
N LEU A 161 23.18 -12.27 -12.71
CA LEU A 161 23.82 -11.63 -11.56
C LEU A 161 23.04 -10.37 -11.13
N CYS A 162 23.16 -10.02 -9.86
CA CYS A 162 22.61 -8.80 -9.26
C CYS A 162 22.94 -7.56 -10.12
N PHE A 163 21.93 -6.71 -10.37
CA PHE A 163 22.02 -5.49 -11.18
C PHE A 163 22.49 -5.70 -12.63
N SER A 164 22.47 -6.92 -13.11
CA SER A 164 22.92 -7.27 -14.45
C SER A 164 21.97 -6.71 -15.52
N THR A 165 22.56 -6.24 -16.63
CA THR A 165 21.76 -5.81 -17.81
C THR A 165 20.99 -6.96 -18.44
N THR A 166 21.39 -8.21 -18.23
CA THR A 166 20.65 -9.40 -18.64
C THR A 166 19.31 -9.49 -17.89
N GLY A 167 19.32 -9.26 -16.55
CA GLY A 167 18.11 -9.24 -15.76
C GLY A 167 17.13 -8.15 -16.21
N PHE A 168 17.63 -6.95 -16.50
CA PHE A 168 16.80 -5.90 -17.12
C PHE A 168 16.15 -6.37 -18.42
N ALA A 169 16.90 -7.02 -19.31
CA ALA A 169 16.40 -7.48 -20.60
C ALA A 169 15.33 -8.58 -20.46
N LEU A 170 15.53 -9.53 -19.52
CA LEU A 170 14.60 -10.66 -19.30
C LEU A 170 13.26 -10.23 -18.67
N ALA A 171 13.27 -9.20 -17.82
CA ALA A 171 12.07 -8.66 -17.17
C ALA A 171 11.48 -7.42 -17.89
N HIS A 172 12.05 -7.01 -19.05
CA HIS A 172 11.77 -5.73 -19.69
C HIS A 172 10.29 -5.42 -19.89
N ASP A 173 9.55 -6.30 -20.54
CA ASP A 173 8.15 -6.05 -20.90
C ASP A 173 7.26 -5.90 -19.64
N PHE A 174 7.48 -6.77 -18.65
CA PHE A 174 6.83 -6.64 -17.34
C PHE A 174 7.19 -5.32 -16.69
N ALA A 175 8.47 -4.96 -16.62
CA ALA A 175 8.94 -3.75 -15.95
C ALA A 175 8.34 -2.48 -16.55
N ILE A 176 8.30 -2.38 -17.88
CA ILE A 176 7.70 -1.24 -18.58
C ILE A 176 6.21 -1.11 -18.29
N ASP A 177 5.46 -2.21 -18.35
CA ASP A 177 4.03 -2.20 -18.06
C ASP A 177 3.76 -1.92 -16.59
N PHE A 178 4.63 -2.40 -15.69
CA PHE A 178 4.54 -2.12 -14.26
C PHE A 178 4.79 -0.63 -13.97
N VAL A 179 5.84 -0.02 -14.53
CA VAL A 179 6.10 1.43 -14.42
C VAL A 179 4.91 2.24 -14.91
N ARG A 180 4.36 1.91 -16.09
CA ARG A 180 3.19 2.59 -16.65
C ARG A 180 1.97 2.46 -15.75
N ALA A 181 1.72 1.28 -15.20
CA ALA A 181 0.60 1.03 -14.31
C ALA A 181 0.72 1.78 -12.98
N ILE A 182 1.92 1.84 -12.40
CA ILE A 182 2.23 2.62 -11.19
C ILE A 182 2.02 4.12 -11.47
N ALA A 183 2.56 4.63 -12.57
CA ALA A 183 2.41 6.04 -12.96
C ALA A 183 0.94 6.42 -13.21
N ALA A 184 0.16 5.55 -13.85
CA ALA A 184 -1.28 5.77 -14.10
C ALA A 184 -2.11 5.85 -12.81
N GLN A 185 -1.59 5.35 -11.69
CA GLN A 185 -2.19 5.46 -10.35
C GLN A 185 -1.64 6.66 -9.54
N GLY A 186 -0.91 7.59 -10.19
CA GLY A 186 -0.38 8.79 -9.55
C GLY A 186 0.86 8.54 -8.68
N MET A 187 1.54 7.41 -8.85
CA MET A 187 2.77 7.10 -8.14
C MET A 187 3.99 7.35 -9.02
N ALA A 188 5.00 8.05 -8.51
CA ALA A 188 6.25 8.30 -9.23
C ALA A 188 7.28 7.22 -8.90
N VAL A 189 7.74 6.48 -9.91
CA VAL A 189 8.83 5.53 -9.79
C VAL A 189 10.15 6.31 -9.69
N GLU A 190 11.00 5.96 -8.72
CA GLU A 190 12.32 6.56 -8.51
C GLU A 190 13.44 5.64 -9.04
N LEU A 191 13.39 4.36 -8.70
CA LEU A 191 14.39 3.37 -9.11
C LEU A 191 13.72 2.04 -9.48
N TYR A 192 14.37 1.29 -10.36
CA TYR A 192 14.05 -0.10 -10.66
C TYR A 192 15.33 -0.86 -10.98
N HIS A 193 15.49 -2.05 -10.44
CA HIS A 193 16.58 -2.97 -10.76
C HIS A 193 16.23 -4.44 -10.44
N PRO A 194 16.87 -5.39 -11.16
CA PRO A 194 16.93 -6.78 -10.72
C PRO A 194 17.80 -6.90 -9.47
N GLU A 195 17.35 -7.67 -8.50
CA GLU A 195 18.05 -7.87 -7.23
C GLU A 195 18.92 -9.12 -7.19
N LEU A 196 19.47 -9.44 -5.98
CA LEU A 196 20.41 -10.53 -5.76
C LEU A 196 19.79 -11.92 -5.98
N GLY A 197 18.54 -12.12 -5.59
CA GLY A 197 17.83 -13.39 -5.76
C GLY A 197 17.41 -13.62 -7.20
N HIS A 198 17.39 -14.88 -7.65
CA HIS A 198 16.91 -15.22 -8.98
C HIS A 198 15.47 -14.72 -9.17
N GLY A 199 15.23 -13.97 -10.24
CA GLY A 199 13.95 -13.34 -10.55
C GLY A 199 13.50 -12.25 -9.58
N GLN A 200 14.33 -11.88 -8.61
CA GLN A 200 14.03 -10.84 -7.65
C GLN A 200 14.10 -9.46 -8.31
N GLN A 201 13.09 -8.65 -8.05
CA GLN A 201 12.93 -7.30 -8.60
C GLN A 201 12.71 -6.33 -7.45
N GLU A 202 13.27 -5.13 -7.58
CA GLU A 202 12.97 -4.00 -6.72
C GLU A 202 12.54 -2.79 -7.54
N MET A 203 11.51 -2.09 -7.08
CA MET A 203 11.09 -0.82 -7.65
C MET A 203 10.66 0.12 -6.53
N SER A 204 11.43 1.16 -6.28
CA SER A 204 11.09 2.17 -5.29
C SER A 204 10.19 3.25 -5.90
N ILE A 205 9.28 3.78 -5.07
CA ILE A 205 8.41 4.89 -5.41
C ILE A 205 8.66 6.07 -4.48
N ARG A 206 8.43 7.29 -5.02
CA ARG A 206 8.66 8.54 -4.28
C ARG A 206 7.93 8.55 -2.94
N HIS A 207 8.63 9.06 -1.91
CA HIS A 207 8.06 9.28 -0.59
C HIS A 207 6.83 10.20 -0.61
N GLY A 208 6.06 10.14 0.45
CA GLY A 208 4.88 10.99 0.63
C GLY A 208 4.41 10.97 2.08
N PRO A 209 3.34 11.71 2.40
CA PRO A 209 2.72 11.64 3.72
C PRO A 209 2.47 10.19 4.13
N ALA A 210 2.72 9.86 5.41
CA ALA A 210 2.80 8.47 5.87
C ALA A 210 1.55 7.63 5.51
N LEU A 211 0.34 8.20 5.60
CA LEU A 211 -0.88 7.49 5.18
C LEU A 211 -0.92 7.23 3.68
N ALA A 212 -0.55 8.23 2.87
CA ALA A 212 -0.49 8.05 1.42
C ALA A 212 0.58 7.03 1.02
N ALA A 213 1.72 7.00 1.72
CA ALA A 213 2.77 6.01 1.49
C ALA A 213 2.28 4.59 1.84
N ALA A 214 1.55 4.42 2.95
CA ALA A 214 0.95 3.13 3.31
C ALA A 214 -0.10 2.65 2.27
N ASP A 215 -0.97 3.55 1.80
CA ASP A 215 -1.93 3.24 0.74
C ASP A 215 -1.22 2.88 -0.57
N ARG A 216 -0.17 3.64 -0.96
CA ARG A 216 0.65 3.38 -2.15
C ARG A 216 1.33 2.02 -2.09
N GLN A 217 1.76 1.56 -0.91
CA GLN A 217 2.32 0.23 -0.74
C GLN A 217 1.30 -0.87 -1.03
N VAL A 218 0.03 -0.67 -0.68
CA VAL A 218 -1.04 -1.59 -1.07
C VAL A 218 -1.24 -1.58 -2.58
N TRP A 219 -1.34 -0.39 -3.20
CA TRP A 219 -1.48 -0.27 -4.67
C TRP A 219 -0.30 -0.88 -5.41
N TYR A 220 0.92 -0.68 -4.93
CA TYR A 220 2.12 -1.28 -5.49
C TYR A 220 2.02 -2.82 -5.52
N ARG A 221 1.69 -3.45 -4.38
CA ARG A 221 1.57 -4.91 -4.27
C ARG A 221 0.50 -5.48 -5.20
N GLU A 222 -0.66 -4.85 -5.25
CA GLU A 222 -1.75 -5.28 -6.12
C GLU A 222 -1.41 -5.08 -7.60
N THR A 223 -0.70 -3.99 -7.93
CA THR A 223 -0.27 -3.70 -9.30
C THR A 223 0.82 -4.66 -9.76
N ALA A 224 1.83 -4.94 -8.92
CA ALA A 224 2.86 -5.92 -9.24
C ALA A 224 2.26 -7.30 -9.57
N ARG A 225 1.33 -7.78 -8.74
CA ARG A 225 0.61 -9.04 -8.97
C ARG A 225 -0.26 -8.98 -10.23
N GLY A 226 -1.05 -7.92 -10.37
CA GLY A 226 -1.98 -7.78 -11.48
C GLY A 226 -1.29 -7.67 -12.84
N VAL A 227 -0.19 -6.91 -12.92
CA VAL A 227 0.63 -6.82 -14.14
C VAL A 227 1.33 -8.15 -14.42
N ALA A 228 1.91 -8.81 -13.39
CA ALA A 228 2.54 -10.12 -13.57
C ALA A 228 1.55 -11.14 -14.17
N TRP A 229 0.32 -11.21 -13.66
CA TRP A 229 -0.71 -12.10 -14.20
C TRP A 229 -1.04 -11.83 -15.67
N ARG A 230 -1.04 -10.57 -16.09
CA ARG A 230 -1.26 -10.21 -17.51
C ARG A 230 -0.13 -10.71 -18.43
N HIS A 231 1.08 -10.87 -17.88
CA HIS A 231 2.23 -11.46 -18.56
C HIS A 231 2.33 -12.99 -18.38
N GLY A 232 1.34 -13.64 -17.75
CA GLY A 232 1.41 -15.08 -17.43
C GLY A 232 2.44 -15.41 -16.35
N LEU A 233 2.81 -14.39 -15.54
CA LEU A 233 3.80 -14.46 -14.48
C LEU A 233 3.15 -14.34 -13.11
N TRP A 234 3.94 -14.61 -12.07
CA TRP A 234 3.59 -14.44 -10.67
C TRP A 234 4.57 -13.48 -10.00
N ALA A 235 4.04 -12.50 -9.28
CA ALA A 235 4.81 -11.65 -8.37
C ALA A 235 4.56 -12.10 -6.93
N SER A 236 5.59 -12.61 -6.28
CA SER A 236 5.53 -13.07 -4.89
C SER A 236 6.27 -12.09 -3.98
N LEU A 237 5.54 -11.48 -3.03
CA LEU A 237 6.10 -10.64 -1.98
C LEU A 237 6.34 -11.43 -0.67
N ALA A 238 6.34 -12.78 -0.74
CA ALA A 238 6.69 -13.60 0.41
C ALA A 238 8.15 -13.30 0.83
N PRO A 239 8.46 -13.22 2.13
CA PRO A 239 9.80 -12.85 2.59
C PRO A 239 10.92 -13.78 2.10
N LYS A 240 10.64 -15.05 1.92
CA LYS A 240 11.61 -16.07 1.47
C LYS A 240 10.93 -17.08 0.55
N PRO A 241 10.57 -16.68 -0.71
CA PRO A 241 9.83 -17.56 -1.61
C PRO A 241 10.67 -18.73 -2.16
N LEU A 242 11.99 -18.56 -2.24
CA LEU A 242 12.94 -19.57 -2.65
C LEU A 242 13.95 -19.78 -1.50
N PRO A 243 14.03 -21.00 -0.91
CA PRO A 243 14.84 -21.26 0.28
C PRO A 243 16.33 -20.93 0.12
N ASP A 244 16.88 -21.20 -1.07
CA ASP A 244 18.31 -21.09 -1.38
C ASP A 244 18.70 -19.75 -2.02
N GLN A 245 17.77 -18.81 -2.17
CA GLN A 245 18.00 -17.50 -2.76
C GLN A 245 17.91 -16.38 -1.72
N ALA A 246 18.26 -15.15 -2.07
CA ALA A 246 18.00 -13.98 -1.22
C ALA A 246 16.51 -13.84 -0.91
N GLY A 247 16.17 -13.37 0.28
CA GLY A 247 14.79 -13.06 0.65
C GLY A 247 14.39 -11.69 0.13
N ASN A 248 13.08 -11.45 0.04
CA ASN A 248 12.52 -10.15 -0.34
C ASN A 248 12.49 -9.22 0.88
N GLY A 249 13.14 -8.08 0.76
CA GLY A 249 13.05 -6.98 1.70
C GLY A 249 11.81 -6.11 1.49
N ALA A 250 11.53 -5.30 2.48
CA ALA A 250 10.54 -4.22 2.39
C ALA A 250 11.00 -3.08 3.30
N HIS A 251 12.06 -2.39 2.90
CA HIS A 251 12.61 -1.29 3.68
C HIS A 251 11.61 -0.15 3.76
N CYS A 252 11.44 0.39 4.97
CA CYS A 252 10.58 1.53 5.21
C CYS A 252 11.44 2.71 5.68
N HIS A 253 11.44 3.78 4.90
CA HIS A 253 12.14 5.02 5.19
C HIS A 253 11.20 6.01 5.84
N PHE A 254 11.65 6.65 6.91
CA PHE A 254 10.88 7.68 7.61
C PHE A 254 11.63 9.00 7.66
N SER A 255 10.90 10.08 7.54
CA SER A 255 11.37 11.41 7.88
C SER A 255 10.25 12.22 8.55
N ALA A 256 10.61 13.15 9.41
CA ALA A 256 9.70 14.09 10.02
C ALA A 256 10.06 15.51 9.57
N TRP A 257 9.06 16.30 9.22
CA TRP A 257 9.21 17.67 8.73
C TRP A 257 8.43 18.62 9.59
N THR A 258 8.91 19.84 9.76
CA THR A 258 8.16 20.86 10.47
C THR A 258 6.90 21.21 9.69
N ALA A 259 5.75 21.22 10.39
CA ALA A 259 4.48 21.62 9.80
C ALA A 259 4.51 23.13 9.43
N THR A 260 3.97 23.46 8.27
CA THR A 260 3.67 24.85 7.89
C THR A 260 2.16 25.08 8.02
N SER A 261 1.71 26.35 7.94
CA SER A 261 0.27 26.68 7.94
C SER A 261 -0.51 25.96 6.84
N ASP A 262 0.17 25.55 5.76
CA ASP A 262 -0.41 24.90 4.60
C ASP A 262 -0.21 23.37 4.63
N SER A 263 0.36 22.83 5.70
CA SER A 263 0.55 21.38 5.84
C SER A 263 -0.78 20.71 6.13
N ASP A 264 -1.14 19.74 5.29
CA ASP A 264 -2.24 18.81 5.57
C ASP A 264 -1.69 17.56 6.24
N PRO A 265 -1.80 17.41 7.57
CA PRO A 265 -1.21 16.27 8.29
C PRO A 265 -1.88 14.93 7.98
N GLY A 266 -3.07 14.94 7.40
CA GLY A 266 -3.79 13.75 6.94
C GLY A 266 -3.82 13.58 5.43
N GLY A 267 -3.26 14.54 4.70
CA GLY A 267 -3.39 14.68 3.25
C GLY A 267 -2.46 13.78 2.45
N ARG A 268 -2.72 13.79 1.15
CA ARG A 268 -1.96 13.07 0.12
C ARG A 268 -1.06 14.02 -0.67
N GLY A 269 -0.84 15.24 -0.12
CA GLY A 269 -0.10 16.32 -0.78
C GLY A 269 1.29 15.92 -1.27
N ASP A 270 1.87 16.81 -2.04
CA ASP A 270 3.24 16.72 -2.53
C ASP A 270 4.25 16.61 -1.38
N PRO A 271 5.47 16.09 -1.65
CA PRO A 271 6.56 16.11 -0.67
C PRO A 271 6.76 17.52 -0.10
N PRO A 272 7.33 17.65 1.13
CA PRO A 272 7.53 18.94 1.79
C PRO A 272 8.21 19.94 0.89
N ARG A 273 7.77 21.20 0.96
CA ARG A 273 8.37 22.29 0.17
C ARG A 273 9.79 22.57 0.65
N PRO A 274 10.66 23.16 -0.18
CA PRO A 274 12.05 23.47 0.16
C PRO A 274 12.25 24.29 1.45
N GLU A 275 11.28 25.09 1.82
CA GLU A 275 11.29 25.91 3.05
C GLU A 275 10.95 25.13 4.33
N THR A 276 10.51 23.87 4.24
CA THR A 276 10.28 23.05 5.42
C THR A 276 11.59 22.41 5.90
N HIS A 277 11.76 22.35 7.23
CA HIS A 277 12.93 21.76 7.84
C HIS A 277 12.72 20.28 8.13
N ASN A 278 13.69 19.42 7.76
CA ASN A 278 13.71 18.03 8.18
C ASN A 278 14.07 17.94 9.67
N ALA A 279 13.09 17.64 10.50
CA ALA A 279 13.25 17.60 11.95
C ALA A 279 14.13 16.44 12.46
N PHE A 280 14.42 15.45 11.61
CA PHE A 280 15.36 14.37 11.93
C PHE A 280 16.82 14.71 11.63
N TYR A 281 17.08 15.85 10.97
CA TYR A 281 18.45 16.22 10.57
C TYR A 281 19.06 17.26 11.52
N ASP A 282 20.32 17.03 11.92
CA ASP A 282 21.18 17.98 12.63
C ASP A 282 22.60 17.90 12.07
N ALA A 283 23.05 18.97 11.42
CA ALA A 283 24.40 19.06 10.85
C ALA A 283 25.52 19.05 11.90
N GLY A 284 25.23 19.33 13.18
CA GLY A 284 26.19 19.30 14.29
C GLY A 284 26.40 17.90 14.88
N ASP A 285 25.54 16.95 14.58
CA ASP A 285 25.67 15.58 15.06
C ASP A 285 26.62 14.74 14.19
N ARG A 286 27.33 13.78 14.81
CA ARG A 286 28.26 12.87 14.12
C ARG A 286 27.60 12.07 12.98
N TYR A 287 26.33 11.72 13.13
CA TYR A 287 25.57 10.91 12.16
C TYR A 287 24.52 11.74 11.41
N GLY A 288 24.51 13.07 11.61
CA GLY A 288 23.51 13.95 11.02
C GLY A 288 22.12 13.80 11.60
N LEU A 289 21.98 13.20 12.80
CA LEU A 289 20.69 12.92 13.43
C LEU A 289 20.38 13.91 14.55
N SER A 290 19.16 14.45 14.55
CA SER A 290 18.69 15.29 15.65
C SER A 290 18.34 14.46 16.91
N PRO A 291 18.23 15.07 18.09
CA PRO A 291 17.72 14.39 19.29
C PRO A 291 16.35 13.73 19.04
N LEU A 292 15.48 14.35 18.25
CA LEU A 292 14.18 13.78 17.88
C LEU A 292 14.33 12.48 17.08
N ALA A 293 15.28 12.45 16.13
CA ALA A 293 15.57 11.23 15.36
C ALA A 293 16.05 10.08 16.26
N TYR A 294 16.94 10.37 17.23
CA TYR A 294 17.36 9.36 18.21
C TYR A 294 16.21 8.85 19.07
N HIS A 295 15.30 9.73 19.52
CA HIS A 295 14.12 9.32 20.27
C HIS A 295 13.16 8.46 19.41
N PHE A 296 12.98 8.84 18.13
CA PHE A 296 12.18 8.05 17.19
C PHE A 296 12.75 6.64 16.98
N ILE A 297 14.06 6.55 16.74
CA ILE A 297 14.77 5.26 16.59
C ILE A 297 14.61 4.42 17.86
N GLY A 298 14.80 5.04 19.05
CA GLY A 298 14.61 4.35 20.32
C GLY A 298 13.19 3.87 20.57
N GLY A 299 12.19 4.49 19.93
CA GLY A 299 10.79 4.06 20.00
C GLY A 299 10.46 2.90 19.04
N VAL A 300 11.29 2.69 18.01
CA VAL A 300 11.16 1.58 17.04
C VAL A 300 11.86 0.32 17.57
N LEU A 301 12.97 0.45 18.31
CA LEU A 301 13.74 -0.63 18.91
C LEU A 301 13.13 -1.13 20.22
#